data_6dcf2886ba79adffaa14290957dd1656
#
_entry.id   6dcf2886ba79adffaa14290957dd1656
#
_cell.length_a   1.000
_cell.length_b   1.000
_cell.length_c   1.000
_cell.angle_alpha   90.00
_cell.angle_beta   90.00
_cell.angle_gamma   90.00
#
_symmetry.space_group_name_H-M   'P 1'
#
loop_
_entity.id
_entity.type
_entity.pdbx_description
1 polymer ?
#
loop_
_entity_poly.entity_id
_entity_poly.type
_entity_poly.pdbx_seq_one_letter_code
_entity_poly.pdbx_strand_id
1 'polypeptide(L)'
;MATGTTTVGFEEQLWQAADKLRSNMDAAEYKHVVLGLIFLKYVSDSFTEKYNALKAEGYGDEEDRDEYLADNIFWVPKEARWETIKAHATNPDIGEVIDAAMESIEKENDSLKGVLTKNYSRQELDKTRLGELVTLFTNIDVGTTAAQEKDVLGRVYEYFLGKFASAEGKLGGEFYTPSCVVRTLVEMIEPFDGHIYESKTQNLIQINDCPLRGVA
;
A
#
# COMPACT_ATOMS: atom_id res chain seq x y z
N MET A 1 2.26 26.05 13.38
CA MET A 1 1.57 25.38 14.50
C MET A 1 0.25 24.81 14.01
N ALA A 2 -0.07 23.60 14.42
CA ALA A 2 -1.32 22.87 14.24
C ALA A 2 -1.57 22.22 12.88
N THR A 3 -1.13 20.98 12.71
CA THR A 3 -1.75 20.02 11.80
C THR A 3 -1.61 18.55 12.25
N GLY A 4 -1.20 18.29 13.49
CA GLY A 4 -0.99 16.92 13.97
C GLY A 4 -2.23 16.19 14.51
N THR A 5 -3.39 16.84 14.65
CA THR A 5 -4.52 16.29 15.41
C THR A 5 -5.64 15.70 14.54
N THR A 6 -5.65 15.98 13.25
CA THR A 6 -6.75 15.57 12.36
C THR A 6 -6.56 14.16 11.77
N THR A 7 -5.34 13.67 11.70
CA THR A 7 -5.02 12.40 11.03
C THR A 7 -5.22 11.15 11.90
N VAL A 8 -4.99 11.22 13.20
CA VAL A 8 -5.18 10.06 14.11
C VAL A 8 -6.65 9.64 14.19
N GLY A 9 -7.60 10.58 14.01
CA GLY A 9 -9.02 10.25 13.95
C GLY A 9 -9.48 9.63 12.63
N PHE A 10 -8.73 9.85 11.55
CA PHE A 10 -9.06 9.36 10.23
C PHE A 10 -8.73 7.86 10.07
N GLU A 11 -7.54 7.43 10.45
CA GLU A 11 -7.15 6.01 10.38
C GLU A 11 -8.09 5.13 11.23
N GLU A 12 -8.50 5.61 12.42
CA GLU A 12 -9.45 4.89 13.27
C GLU A 12 -10.85 4.83 12.63
N GLN A 13 -11.34 5.92 12.02
CA GLN A 13 -12.62 5.92 11.31
C GLN A 13 -12.62 4.95 10.13
N LEU A 14 -11.50 4.95 9.38
CA LEU A 14 -11.31 4.05 8.25
C LEU A 14 -11.26 2.59 8.71
N TRP A 15 -10.55 2.30 9.81
CA TRP A 15 -10.54 0.98 10.41
C TRP A 15 -11.94 0.53 10.83
N GLN A 16 -12.68 1.38 11.53
CA GLN A 16 -14.04 1.05 11.99
C GLN A 16 -14.99 0.81 10.81
N ALA A 17 -14.87 1.57 9.74
CA ALA A 17 -15.66 1.36 8.53
C ALA A 17 -15.27 0.04 7.85
N ALA A 18 -13.99 -0.25 7.69
CA ALA A 18 -13.49 -1.49 7.12
C ALA A 18 -13.88 -2.72 7.99
N ASP A 19 -13.75 -2.62 9.33
CA ASP A 19 -14.11 -3.72 10.24
C ASP A 19 -15.61 -4.06 10.21
N LYS A 20 -16.48 -3.06 10.02
CA LYS A 20 -17.93 -3.30 9.79
C LYS A 20 -18.19 -4.14 8.53
N LEU A 21 -17.34 -4.06 7.54
CA LEU A 21 -17.46 -4.80 6.29
C LEU A 21 -16.91 -6.24 6.40
N ARG A 22 -16.24 -6.57 7.49
CA ARG A 22 -15.64 -7.89 7.74
C ARG A 22 -16.67 -9.03 7.69
N SER A 23 -17.92 -8.80 8.10
CA SER A 23 -18.95 -9.85 8.15
C SER A 23 -18.53 -11.06 9.01
N ASN A 24 -18.73 -12.28 8.49
CA ASN A 24 -18.36 -13.55 9.13
C ASN A 24 -17.00 -14.08 8.67
N MET A 25 -16.18 -13.22 8.03
CA MET A 25 -14.87 -13.61 7.53
C MET A 25 -13.88 -13.83 8.67
N ASP A 26 -13.03 -14.84 8.55
CA ASP A 26 -11.91 -15.05 9.47
C ASP A 26 -10.97 -13.83 9.50
N ALA A 27 -10.39 -13.54 10.67
CA ALA A 27 -9.55 -12.37 10.84
C ALA A 27 -8.30 -12.38 9.95
N ALA A 28 -7.69 -13.55 9.77
CA ALA A 28 -6.50 -13.68 8.94
C ALA A 28 -6.82 -13.51 7.45
N GLU A 29 -7.94 -14.05 6.99
CA GLU A 29 -8.42 -13.87 5.61
C GLU A 29 -8.77 -12.42 5.32
N TYR A 30 -9.52 -11.79 6.22
CA TYR A 30 -9.91 -10.38 6.10
C TYR A 30 -8.68 -9.46 6.01
N LYS A 31 -7.65 -9.75 6.82
CA LYS A 31 -6.37 -9.03 6.77
C LYS A 31 -5.77 -9.02 5.36
N HIS A 32 -5.67 -10.17 4.73
CA HIS A 32 -5.10 -10.29 3.37
C HIS A 32 -5.90 -9.52 2.33
N VAL A 33 -7.24 -9.57 2.42
CA VAL A 33 -8.12 -8.83 1.52
C VAL A 33 -7.91 -7.32 1.65
N VAL A 34 -7.93 -6.81 2.88
CA VAL A 34 -7.81 -5.36 3.13
C VAL A 34 -6.43 -4.83 2.80
N LEU A 35 -5.37 -5.49 3.29
CA LEU A 35 -4.00 -5.04 3.04
C LEU A 35 -3.63 -5.13 1.56
N GLY A 36 -4.12 -6.16 0.85
CA GLY A 36 -3.93 -6.27 -0.59
C GLY A 36 -4.61 -5.15 -1.37
N LEU A 37 -5.83 -4.74 -0.98
CA LEU A 37 -6.51 -3.59 -1.61
C LEU A 37 -5.80 -2.26 -1.33
N ILE A 38 -5.33 -2.03 -0.10
CA ILE A 38 -4.55 -0.83 0.24
C ILE A 38 -3.26 -0.79 -0.60
N PHE A 39 -2.57 -1.93 -0.73
CA PHE A 39 -1.36 -2.02 -1.55
C PHE A 39 -1.67 -1.74 -3.03
N LEU A 40 -2.74 -2.33 -3.58
CA LEU A 40 -3.16 -2.13 -4.97
C LEU A 40 -3.49 -0.65 -5.24
N LYS A 41 -4.18 0.00 -4.30
CA LYS A 41 -4.47 1.44 -4.36
C LYS A 41 -3.17 2.25 -4.38
N TYR A 42 -2.25 1.96 -3.46
CA TYR A 42 -0.95 2.64 -3.37
C TYR A 42 -0.13 2.53 -4.66
N VAL A 43 -0.04 1.32 -5.22
CA VAL A 43 0.70 1.07 -6.47
C VAL A 43 0.06 1.83 -7.63
N SER A 44 -1.28 1.79 -7.73
CA SER A 44 -2.01 2.48 -8.80
C SER A 44 -1.92 4.01 -8.70
N ASP A 45 -1.95 4.55 -7.47
CA ASP A 45 -1.83 6.00 -7.26
C ASP A 45 -0.42 6.49 -7.59
N SER A 46 0.60 5.75 -7.15
CA SER A 46 2.00 6.06 -7.49
C SER A 46 2.25 6.05 -9.00
N PHE A 47 1.66 5.07 -9.70
CA PHE A 47 1.70 5.01 -11.15
C PHE A 47 1.00 6.21 -11.78
N THR A 48 -0.21 6.54 -11.34
CA THR A 48 -1.03 7.63 -11.89
C THR A 48 -0.36 8.99 -11.71
N GLU A 49 0.33 9.20 -10.58
CA GLU A 49 1.11 10.40 -10.32
C GLU A 49 2.21 10.58 -11.37
N LYS A 50 3.05 9.54 -11.55
CA LYS A 50 4.13 9.57 -12.56
C LYS A 50 3.58 9.73 -13.96
N TYR A 51 2.49 9.01 -14.30
CA TYR A 51 1.80 9.14 -15.58
C TYR A 51 1.38 10.58 -15.88
N ASN A 52 0.76 11.24 -14.90
CA ASN A 52 0.34 12.63 -15.06
C ASN A 52 1.53 13.60 -15.17
N ALA A 53 2.62 13.34 -14.45
CA ALA A 53 3.85 14.13 -14.54
C ALA A 53 4.47 14.02 -15.95
N LEU A 54 4.67 12.82 -16.46
CA LEU A 54 5.22 12.59 -17.82
C LEU A 54 4.30 13.20 -18.89
N LYS A 55 3.00 13.05 -18.74
CA LYS A 55 2.03 13.67 -19.66
C LYS A 55 2.09 15.19 -19.64
N ALA A 56 2.35 15.80 -18.50
CA ALA A 56 2.51 17.26 -18.38
C ALA A 56 3.81 17.76 -19.03
N GLU A 57 4.85 16.94 -19.07
CA GLU A 57 6.11 17.23 -19.77
C GLU A 57 5.93 17.23 -21.28
N GLY A 58 4.99 16.44 -21.80
CA GLY A 58 4.55 16.51 -23.20
C GLY A 58 5.48 15.81 -24.22
N TYR A 59 6.40 14.95 -23.75
CA TYR A 59 7.29 14.19 -24.63
C TYR A 59 6.66 12.91 -25.19
N GLY A 60 5.51 12.45 -24.62
CA GLY A 60 4.78 11.26 -25.06
C GLY A 60 5.29 9.96 -24.43
N ASP A 61 6.05 10.05 -23.35
CA ASP A 61 6.70 8.91 -22.68
C ASP A 61 5.85 8.32 -21.53
N GLU A 62 4.61 8.78 -21.36
CA GLU A 62 3.71 8.35 -20.27
C GLU A 62 3.32 6.87 -20.32
N GLU A 63 3.51 6.19 -21.44
CA GLU A 63 3.31 4.74 -21.60
C GLU A 63 4.66 3.99 -21.77
N ASP A 64 5.79 4.64 -21.51
CA ASP A 64 7.10 3.99 -21.50
C ASP A 64 7.38 3.40 -20.12
N ARG A 65 7.49 2.08 -20.06
CA ARG A 65 7.73 1.33 -18.83
C ARG A 65 9.05 1.68 -18.14
N ASP A 66 10.08 1.99 -18.91
CA ASP A 66 11.41 2.24 -18.37
C ASP A 66 11.46 3.52 -17.53
N GLU A 67 10.61 4.51 -17.84
CA GLU A 67 10.44 5.73 -17.05
C GLU A 67 9.95 5.46 -15.62
N TYR A 68 9.13 4.43 -15.44
CA TYR A 68 8.62 4.03 -14.11
C TYR A 68 9.65 3.21 -13.34
N LEU A 69 10.34 2.29 -14.02
CA LEU A 69 11.38 1.47 -13.41
C LEU A 69 12.56 2.30 -12.92
N ALA A 70 12.93 3.37 -13.63
CA ALA A 70 13.99 4.29 -13.22
C ALA A 70 13.71 4.95 -11.86
N ASP A 71 12.43 5.23 -11.56
CA ASP A 71 11.98 5.84 -10.31
C ASP A 71 11.52 4.82 -9.26
N ASN A 72 11.77 3.51 -9.47
CA ASN A 72 11.28 2.42 -8.63
C ASN A 72 9.75 2.42 -8.45
N ILE A 73 9.02 2.82 -9.49
CA ILE A 73 7.56 2.77 -9.54
C ILE A 73 7.14 1.52 -10.30
N PHE A 74 6.21 0.75 -9.74
CA PHE A 74 5.68 -0.43 -10.40
C PHE A 74 4.88 -0.05 -11.64
N TRP A 75 5.09 -0.78 -12.72
CA TRP A 75 4.28 -0.64 -13.92
C TRP A 75 2.87 -1.18 -13.68
N VAL A 76 1.85 -0.38 -14.01
CA VAL A 76 0.44 -0.76 -13.84
C VAL A 76 -0.24 -0.78 -15.21
N PRO A 77 -0.56 -1.97 -15.76
CA PRO A 77 -1.35 -2.12 -16.98
C PRO A 77 -2.70 -1.41 -16.89
N LYS A 78 -3.25 -1.01 -18.02
CA LYS A 78 -4.49 -0.20 -18.09
C LYS A 78 -5.67 -0.87 -17.37
N GLU A 79 -5.80 -2.20 -17.51
CA GLU A 79 -6.82 -3.02 -16.87
C GLU A 79 -6.66 -3.12 -15.35
N ALA A 80 -5.46 -2.89 -14.83
CA ALA A 80 -5.14 -2.96 -13.39
C ALA A 80 -5.15 -1.60 -12.68
N ARG A 81 -5.36 -0.50 -13.40
CA ARG A 81 -5.42 0.85 -12.81
C ARG A 81 -6.64 0.98 -11.91
N TRP A 82 -6.49 1.72 -10.83
CA TRP A 82 -7.55 1.87 -9.81
C TRP A 82 -8.89 2.36 -10.38
N GLU A 83 -8.85 3.22 -11.39
CA GLU A 83 -10.08 3.70 -12.05
C GLU A 83 -10.89 2.57 -12.71
N THR A 84 -10.22 1.56 -13.26
CA THR A 84 -10.89 0.36 -13.81
C THR A 84 -11.55 -0.45 -12.69
N ILE A 85 -10.83 -0.68 -11.59
CA ILE A 85 -11.35 -1.42 -10.43
C ILE A 85 -12.53 -0.69 -9.80
N LYS A 86 -12.42 0.62 -9.63
CA LYS A 86 -13.48 1.50 -9.11
C LYS A 86 -14.74 1.45 -9.98
N ALA A 87 -14.60 1.43 -11.31
CA ALA A 87 -15.74 1.33 -12.21
C ALA A 87 -16.53 0.02 -12.04
N HIS A 88 -15.89 -1.05 -11.55
CA HIS A 88 -16.51 -2.34 -11.26
C HIS A 88 -16.93 -2.52 -9.79
N ALA A 89 -16.76 -1.51 -8.93
CA ALA A 89 -17.01 -1.65 -7.49
C ALA A 89 -18.43 -2.12 -7.13
N THR A 90 -19.43 -1.82 -7.95
CA THR A 90 -20.83 -2.25 -7.74
C THR A 90 -21.21 -3.52 -8.51
N ASN A 91 -20.31 -4.05 -9.30
CA ASN A 91 -20.57 -5.21 -10.14
C ASN A 91 -20.24 -6.52 -9.40
N PRO A 92 -20.95 -7.63 -9.71
CA PRO A 92 -20.69 -8.92 -9.09
C PRO A 92 -19.33 -9.54 -9.49
N ASP A 93 -18.72 -9.06 -10.57
CA ASP A 93 -17.41 -9.47 -11.09
C ASP A 93 -16.22 -8.77 -10.43
N ILE A 94 -16.44 -7.88 -9.47
CA ILE A 94 -15.38 -7.08 -8.81
C ILE A 94 -14.22 -7.95 -8.28
N GLY A 95 -14.50 -9.15 -7.77
CA GLY A 95 -13.46 -10.07 -7.29
C GLY A 95 -12.55 -10.57 -8.41
N GLU A 96 -13.15 -10.93 -9.57
CA GLU A 96 -12.40 -11.36 -10.74
C GLU A 96 -11.56 -10.23 -11.33
N VAL A 97 -12.09 -9.01 -11.34
CA VAL A 97 -11.39 -7.82 -11.81
C VAL A 97 -10.17 -7.53 -10.93
N ILE A 98 -10.28 -7.64 -9.60
CA ILE A 98 -9.16 -7.45 -8.69
C ILE A 98 -8.11 -8.55 -8.85
N ASP A 99 -8.52 -9.82 -8.93
CA ASP A 99 -7.60 -10.94 -9.15
C ASP A 99 -6.83 -10.78 -10.47
N ALA A 100 -7.52 -10.40 -11.55
CA ALA A 100 -6.90 -10.14 -12.86
C ALA A 100 -5.93 -8.94 -12.81
N ALA A 101 -6.28 -7.89 -12.07
CA ALA A 101 -5.41 -6.74 -11.86
C ALA A 101 -4.12 -7.13 -11.12
N MET A 102 -4.24 -7.90 -10.04
CA MET A 102 -3.09 -8.42 -9.28
C MET A 102 -2.19 -9.30 -10.17
N GLU A 103 -2.78 -10.18 -10.97
CA GLU A 103 -2.05 -11.06 -11.88
C GLU A 103 -1.31 -10.27 -12.96
N SER A 104 -1.93 -9.26 -13.56
CA SER A 104 -1.30 -8.44 -14.59
C SER A 104 -0.17 -7.58 -14.03
N ILE A 105 -0.31 -7.04 -12.82
CA ILE A 105 0.77 -6.32 -12.14
C ILE A 105 1.96 -7.25 -11.84
N GLU A 106 1.72 -8.46 -11.31
CA GLU A 106 2.80 -9.43 -11.07
C GLU A 106 3.53 -9.84 -12.34
N LYS A 107 2.80 -10.01 -13.44
CA LYS A 107 3.38 -10.39 -14.72
C LYS A 107 4.35 -9.34 -15.25
N GLU A 108 4.04 -8.08 -15.03
CA GLU A 108 4.83 -6.96 -15.50
C GLU A 108 5.95 -6.54 -14.53
N ASN A 109 5.92 -7.01 -13.28
CA ASN A 109 6.89 -6.62 -12.25
C ASN A 109 7.50 -7.86 -11.58
N ASP A 110 8.71 -8.24 -12.00
CA ASP A 110 9.39 -9.46 -11.53
C ASP A 110 9.54 -9.54 -10.00
N SER A 111 9.75 -8.40 -9.34
CA SER A 111 9.88 -8.31 -7.87
C SER A 111 8.60 -8.63 -7.11
N LEU A 112 7.43 -8.60 -7.77
CA LEU A 112 6.13 -8.90 -7.16
C LEU A 112 5.66 -10.33 -7.43
N LYS A 113 6.41 -11.14 -8.19
CA LYS A 113 6.00 -12.51 -8.56
C LYS A 113 5.72 -13.37 -7.32
N GLY A 114 4.49 -13.89 -7.24
CA GLY A 114 4.04 -14.77 -6.15
C GLY A 114 3.83 -14.05 -4.81
N VAL A 115 3.86 -12.73 -4.77
CA VAL A 115 3.68 -11.94 -3.55
C VAL A 115 2.24 -11.47 -3.38
N LEU A 116 1.55 -11.15 -4.49
CA LEU A 116 0.22 -10.58 -4.42
C LEU A 116 -0.85 -11.66 -4.19
N THR A 117 -1.77 -11.37 -3.28
CA THR A 117 -2.89 -12.26 -2.97
C THR A 117 -3.95 -12.20 -4.08
N LYS A 118 -4.34 -13.36 -4.62
CA LYS A 118 -5.34 -13.51 -5.69
C LYS A 118 -6.50 -14.40 -5.23
N ASN A 119 -7.26 -13.94 -4.26
CA ASN A 119 -8.36 -14.69 -3.61
C ASN A 119 -9.64 -13.85 -3.51
N TYR A 120 -9.79 -12.84 -4.37
CA TYR A 120 -10.93 -11.92 -4.32
C TYR A 120 -12.16 -12.48 -5.06
N SER A 121 -11.98 -13.39 -6.03
CA SER A 121 -13.07 -14.03 -6.79
C SER A 121 -13.77 -15.17 -6.05
N ARG A 122 -13.21 -15.65 -4.92
CA ARG A 122 -13.76 -16.77 -4.17
C ARG A 122 -15.21 -16.52 -3.73
N GLN A 123 -16.01 -17.60 -3.64
CA GLN A 123 -17.45 -17.52 -3.35
C GLN A 123 -17.76 -17.06 -1.93
N GLU A 124 -16.87 -17.35 -0.97
CA GLU A 124 -17.02 -17.00 0.43
C GLU A 124 -16.89 -15.48 0.68
N LEU A 125 -16.27 -14.76 -0.27
CA LEU A 125 -16.12 -13.32 -0.17
C LEU A 125 -17.32 -12.60 -0.76
N ASP A 126 -18.05 -11.88 0.09
CA ASP A 126 -19.19 -11.06 -0.31
C ASP A 126 -18.74 -9.92 -1.25
N LYS A 127 -19.20 -9.98 -2.50
CA LYS A 127 -18.82 -9.03 -3.55
C LYS A 127 -19.35 -7.61 -3.30
N THR A 128 -20.51 -7.49 -2.64
CA THR A 128 -21.05 -6.19 -2.26
C THR A 128 -20.13 -5.50 -1.24
N ARG A 129 -19.71 -6.23 -0.21
CA ARG A 129 -18.79 -5.71 0.80
C ARG A 129 -17.41 -5.41 0.25
N LEU A 130 -16.94 -6.23 -0.69
CA LEU A 130 -15.70 -5.96 -1.41
C LEU A 130 -15.78 -4.64 -2.20
N GLY A 131 -16.89 -4.40 -2.90
CA GLY A 131 -17.14 -3.13 -3.60
C GLY A 131 -17.25 -1.93 -2.66
N GLU A 132 -17.87 -2.12 -1.49
CA GLU A 132 -17.90 -1.09 -0.44
C GLU A 132 -16.49 -0.75 0.09
N LEU A 133 -15.60 -1.75 0.25
CA LEU A 133 -14.20 -1.52 0.60
C LEU A 133 -13.45 -0.75 -0.49
N VAL A 134 -13.64 -1.11 -1.77
CA VAL A 134 -13.05 -0.38 -2.90
C VAL A 134 -13.53 1.08 -2.89
N THR A 135 -14.81 1.31 -2.67
CA THR A 135 -15.39 2.66 -2.57
C THR A 135 -14.83 3.43 -1.38
N LEU A 136 -14.67 2.76 -0.22
CA LEU A 136 -14.08 3.35 0.97
C LEU A 136 -12.65 3.82 0.70
N PHE A 137 -11.80 2.97 0.11
CA PHE A 137 -10.42 3.33 -0.21
C PHE A 137 -10.30 4.36 -1.34
N THR A 138 -11.26 4.40 -2.26
CA THR A 138 -11.33 5.46 -3.28
C THR A 138 -11.57 6.84 -2.67
N ASN A 139 -12.40 6.90 -1.63
CA ASN A 139 -12.80 8.16 -0.97
C ASN A 139 -11.85 8.58 0.15
N ILE A 140 -10.70 7.94 0.29
CA ILE A 140 -9.64 8.42 1.18
C ILE A 140 -9.17 9.76 0.62
N ASP A 141 -9.59 10.84 1.26
CA ASP A 141 -9.11 12.18 0.93
C ASP A 141 -7.73 12.36 1.58
N VAL A 142 -6.70 12.17 0.78
CA VAL A 142 -5.31 12.12 1.22
C VAL A 142 -4.60 13.47 1.08
N GLY A 143 -5.32 14.54 0.80
CA GLY A 143 -4.75 15.88 0.72
C GLY A 143 -4.35 16.28 -0.71
N THR A 144 -3.84 17.52 -0.83
CA THR A 144 -3.68 18.20 -2.12
C THR A 144 -2.37 17.93 -2.84
N THR A 145 -1.48 17.10 -2.30
CA THR A 145 -0.20 16.78 -2.94
C THR A 145 0.07 15.27 -2.91
N ALA A 146 0.60 14.76 -4.00
CA ALA A 146 0.92 13.34 -4.20
C ALA A 146 1.90 12.76 -3.16
N ALA A 147 2.83 13.55 -2.65
CA ALA A 147 3.72 13.13 -1.57
C ALA A 147 2.96 12.89 -0.24
N GLN A 148 1.92 13.69 0.02
CA GLN A 148 1.05 13.49 1.18
C GLN A 148 0.16 12.25 1.02
N GLU A 149 -0.27 11.94 -0.20
CA GLU A 149 -1.06 10.74 -0.50
C GLU A 149 -0.29 9.46 -0.18
N LYS A 150 0.95 9.35 -0.65
CA LYS A 150 1.82 8.19 -0.36
C LYS A 150 2.05 8.01 1.14
N ASP A 151 2.34 9.10 1.86
CA ASP A 151 2.54 9.06 3.31
C ASP A 151 1.26 8.62 4.05
N VAL A 152 0.10 9.09 3.64
CA VAL A 152 -1.18 8.72 4.26
C VAL A 152 -1.51 7.24 4.01
N LEU A 153 -1.38 6.73 2.78
CA LEU A 153 -1.62 5.32 2.50
C LEU A 153 -0.64 4.40 3.24
N GLY A 154 0.64 4.80 3.33
CA GLY A 154 1.64 4.10 4.15
C GLY A 154 1.23 4.05 5.62
N ARG A 155 0.79 5.16 6.21
CA ARG A 155 0.30 5.22 7.60
C ARG A 155 -0.97 4.39 7.81
N VAL A 156 -1.90 4.42 6.86
CA VAL A 156 -3.10 3.57 6.90
C VAL A 156 -2.71 2.10 6.91
N TYR A 157 -1.79 1.70 6.03
CA TYR A 157 -1.29 0.33 5.97
C TYR A 157 -0.65 -0.10 7.30
N GLU A 158 0.25 0.71 7.87
CA GLU A 158 0.87 0.46 9.18
C GLU A 158 -0.16 0.36 10.30
N TYR A 159 -1.14 1.27 10.31
CA TYR A 159 -2.20 1.27 11.30
C TYR A 159 -3.05 -0.01 11.25
N PHE A 160 -3.42 -0.46 10.05
CA PHE A 160 -4.15 -1.70 9.85
C PHE A 160 -3.34 -2.92 10.28
N LEU A 161 -2.04 -2.97 9.95
CA LEU A 161 -1.13 -4.02 10.43
C LEU A 161 -1.12 -4.10 11.95
N GLY A 162 -1.01 -2.97 12.64
CA GLY A 162 -1.04 -2.91 14.11
C GLY A 162 -2.36 -3.40 14.70
N LYS A 163 -3.50 -3.04 14.10
CA LYS A 163 -4.83 -3.50 14.52
C LYS A 163 -5.01 -5.00 14.33
N PHE A 164 -4.56 -5.54 13.17
CA PHE A 164 -4.60 -6.98 12.92
C PHE A 164 -3.70 -7.77 13.86
N ALA A 165 -2.48 -7.30 14.14
CA ALA A 165 -1.58 -7.93 15.09
C ALA A 165 -2.20 -8.00 16.50
N SER A 166 -2.87 -6.93 16.93
CA SER A 166 -3.57 -6.88 18.20
C SER A 166 -4.76 -7.86 18.25
N ALA A 167 -5.53 -7.97 17.17
CA ALA A 167 -6.67 -8.88 17.06
C ALA A 167 -6.27 -10.36 17.06
N GLU A 168 -5.09 -10.70 16.54
CA GLU A 168 -4.53 -12.05 16.55
C GLU A 168 -3.86 -12.43 17.88
N GLY A 169 -3.91 -11.56 18.91
CA GLY A 169 -3.30 -11.78 20.22
C GLY A 169 -1.76 -11.80 20.19
N LYS A 170 -1.17 -11.37 19.09
CA LYS A 170 0.28 -11.25 18.94
C LYS A 170 0.70 -9.86 19.39
N LEU A 171 1.71 -9.80 20.26
CA LEU A 171 2.30 -8.53 20.66
C LEU A 171 2.87 -7.87 19.38
N GLY A 172 2.48 -6.62 19.12
CA GLY A 172 2.77 -5.90 17.87
C GLY A 172 4.26 -5.89 17.47
N GLY A 173 5.17 -6.05 18.42
CA GLY A 173 6.62 -6.14 18.18
C GLY A 173 7.10 -7.43 17.51
N GLU A 174 6.30 -8.48 17.47
CA GLU A 174 6.66 -9.73 16.76
C GLU A 174 6.37 -9.65 15.25
N PHE A 175 5.57 -8.69 14.82
CA PHE A 175 5.10 -8.59 13.45
C PHE A 175 5.64 -7.38 12.68
N TYR A 176 5.76 -6.26 13.36
CA TYR A 176 6.11 -5.00 12.72
C TYR A 176 6.64 -4.01 13.76
N THR A 177 7.79 -3.44 13.48
CA THR A 177 8.32 -2.35 14.31
C THR A 177 7.79 -1.02 13.77
N PRO A 178 7.00 -0.24 14.53
CA PRO A 178 6.49 1.05 14.07
C PRO A 178 7.59 1.97 13.56
N SER A 179 7.35 2.69 12.47
CA SER A 179 8.32 3.58 11.83
C SER A 179 8.88 4.64 12.79
N CYS A 180 8.07 5.13 13.75
CA CYS A 180 8.53 6.04 14.79
C CYS A 180 9.62 5.43 15.70
N VAL A 181 9.52 4.14 16.02
CA VAL A 181 10.54 3.43 16.81
C VAL A 181 11.80 3.22 15.98
N VAL A 182 11.66 2.81 14.71
CA VAL A 182 12.79 2.65 13.79
C VAL A 182 13.53 3.97 13.63
N ARG A 183 12.82 5.07 13.40
CA ARG A 183 13.40 6.41 13.27
C ARG A 183 14.16 6.81 14.55
N THR A 184 13.56 6.61 15.72
CA THR A 184 14.21 6.90 17.00
C THR A 184 15.50 6.09 17.17
N LEU A 185 15.49 4.79 16.83
CA LEU A 185 16.68 3.95 16.91
C LEU A 185 17.77 4.40 15.93
N VAL A 186 17.40 4.74 14.70
CA VAL A 186 18.34 5.24 13.69
C VAL A 186 18.95 6.58 14.11
N GLU A 187 18.17 7.49 14.68
CA GLU A 187 18.67 8.76 15.19
C GLU A 187 19.58 8.60 16.43
N MET A 188 19.31 7.59 17.26
CA MET A 188 20.19 7.29 18.41
C MET A 188 21.52 6.67 17.98
N ILE A 189 21.53 5.84 16.93
CA ILE A 189 22.72 5.15 16.44
C ILE A 189 23.54 6.06 15.51
N GLU A 190 22.87 7.02 14.86
CA GLU A 190 23.47 7.93 13.86
C GLU A 190 24.36 7.21 12.82
N PRO A 191 23.89 6.14 12.16
CA PRO A 191 24.71 5.39 11.22
C PRO A 191 24.96 6.24 9.99
N PHE A 192 26.21 6.59 9.72
CA PHE A 192 26.58 7.39 8.54
C PHE A 192 27.50 6.64 7.58
N ASP A 193 28.15 5.58 8.06
CA ASP A 193 29.03 4.71 7.26
C ASP A 193 29.11 3.32 7.90
N GLY A 194 29.13 2.28 7.08
CA GLY A 194 29.28 0.91 7.58
C GLY A 194 28.51 -0.15 6.82
N HIS A 195 28.37 -1.30 7.48
CA HIS A 195 27.63 -2.44 6.96
C HIS A 195 26.51 -2.83 7.91
N ILE A 196 25.32 -3.07 7.38
CA ILE A 196 24.20 -3.66 8.11
C ILE A 196 24.10 -5.13 7.74
N TYR A 197 24.09 -5.99 8.75
CA TYR A 197 23.80 -7.41 8.58
C TYR A 197 22.33 -7.67 8.92
N GLU A 198 21.57 -8.12 7.94
CA GLU A 198 20.21 -8.57 8.17
C GLU A 198 20.19 -10.10 8.35
N SER A 199 19.86 -10.55 9.58
CA SER A 199 19.92 -11.96 9.95
C SER A 199 18.85 -12.83 9.25
N LYS A 200 17.75 -12.26 8.79
CA LYS A 200 16.69 -13.02 8.11
C LYS A 200 17.03 -13.36 6.67
N THR A 201 17.61 -12.43 5.93
CA THR A 201 17.99 -12.63 4.53
C THR A 201 19.45 -13.04 4.36
N GLN A 202 20.26 -13.00 5.43
CA GLN A 202 21.71 -13.20 5.42
C GLN A 202 22.45 -12.25 4.45
N ASN A 203 21.84 -11.11 4.14
CA ASN A 203 22.42 -10.10 3.27
C ASN A 203 23.22 -9.07 4.05
N LEU A 204 24.35 -8.67 3.47
CA LEU A 204 25.16 -7.57 3.95
C LEU A 204 24.86 -6.34 3.10
N ILE A 205 24.30 -5.31 3.71
CA ILE A 205 23.96 -4.04 3.02
C ILE A 205 25.02 -3.01 3.42
N GLN A 206 25.69 -2.43 2.43
CA GLN A 206 26.63 -1.33 2.65
C GLN A 206 25.85 -0.02 2.67
N ILE A 207 26.04 0.78 3.72
CA ILE A 207 25.49 2.13 3.82
C ILE A 207 26.61 3.11 3.49
N ASN A 208 26.48 3.85 2.39
CA ASN A 208 27.43 4.89 2.01
C ASN A 208 26.95 6.29 2.35
N ASP A 209 25.65 6.48 2.55
CA ASP A 209 25.01 7.69 3.10
C ASP A 209 23.68 7.28 3.68
N CYS A 210 23.38 7.61 4.91
CA CYS A 210 22.07 7.30 5.49
C CYS A 210 21.03 8.29 4.94
N PRO A 211 20.09 7.84 4.07
CA PRO A 211 19.12 8.73 3.44
C PRO A 211 18.14 9.38 4.45
N LEU A 212 18.21 8.99 5.73
CA LEU A 212 17.35 9.50 6.78
C LEU A 212 17.83 10.84 7.40
N ARG A 213 19.00 11.37 7.01
CA ARG A 213 19.50 12.70 7.44
C ARG A 213 18.78 13.89 6.77
N GLY A 214 17.95 13.66 5.76
CA GLY A 214 17.30 14.71 4.97
C GLY A 214 15.82 14.96 5.29
N VAL A 215 15.25 14.26 6.28
CA VAL A 215 13.83 14.37 6.65
C VAL A 215 13.73 14.90 8.09
N ALA A 216 14.08 16.16 8.25
CA ALA A 216 13.77 16.95 9.45
C ALA A 216 12.65 17.94 9.12
#